data_f007076a8638a754f228f1bfc952d299
#
_entry.id   f007076a8638a754f228f1bfc952d299
#
_cell.length_a   1.000
_cell.length_b   1.000
_cell.length_c   1.000
_cell.angle_alpha   90.00
_cell.angle_beta   90.00
_cell.angle_gamma   90.00
#
_symmetry.space_group_name_H-M   'P 1'
#
loop_
_entity.id
_entity.type
_entity.pdbx_description
1 polymer ?
#
loop_
_entity_poly.entity_id
_entity_poly.type
_entity_poly.pdbx_seq_one_letter_code
_entity_poly.pdbx_strand_id
1 'polypeptide(L)'
;MAELFEPIKIGAIELANRIVMAPLTRMRADNERVPGALAQEYYSQRASAGLIFTEATSVSPQGVGYPNTPGIWSQEQTQAWAEVTAAVHQAGGKIVSQLWHVGRISDPLYLDGERPVAPSAIAPEGFVSVIRPQKPMLPRGRWKPTKSPGS
;
A
#
# COMPACT_ATOMS: atom_id res chain seq x y z
N MET A 1 24.04 -21.61 -14.73
CA MET A 1 23.50 -20.60 -13.82
C MET A 1 22.30 -19.97 -14.50
N ALA A 2 21.17 -19.84 -13.83
CA ALA A 2 20.03 -19.14 -14.44
C ALA A 2 20.40 -17.64 -14.63
N GLU A 3 20.19 -17.15 -15.86
CA GLU A 3 20.48 -15.76 -16.16
C GLU A 3 19.34 -14.84 -15.72
N LEU A 4 19.64 -13.59 -15.35
CA LEU A 4 18.70 -12.63 -14.80
C LEU A 4 17.53 -12.34 -15.76
N PHE A 5 17.76 -12.39 -17.05
CA PHE A 5 16.79 -12.10 -18.11
C PHE A 5 16.04 -13.33 -18.64
N GLU A 6 16.33 -14.54 -18.10
CA GLU A 6 15.58 -15.74 -18.47
C GLU A 6 14.20 -15.77 -17.80
N PRO A 7 13.18 -16.28 -18.50
CA PRO A 7 11.86 -16.48 -17.92
C PRO A 7 11.88 -17.35 -16.66
N ILE A 8 10.94 -17.14 -15.78
CA ILE A 8 10.72 -17.96 -14.59
C ILE A 8 9.23 -18.10 -14.30
N LYS A 9 8.85 -19.27 -13.79
CA LYS A 9 7.49 -19.52 -13.30
C LYS A 9 7.48 -19.48 -11.77
N ILE A 10 6.60 -18.64 -11.19
CA ILE A 10 6.38 -18.54 -9.75
C ILE A 10 4.92 -18.91 -9.47
N GLY A 11 4.69 -20.11 -8.94
CA GLY A 11 3.34 -20.65 -8.79
C GLY A 11 2.64 -20.73 -10.15
N ALA A 12 1.52 -20.03 -10.31
CA ALA A 12 0.76 -19.96 -11.57
C ALA A 12 1.18 -18.78 -12.47
N ILE A 13 2.12 -17.93 -12.02
CA ILE A 13 2.52 -16.72 -12.73
C ILE A 13 3.81 -16.98 -13.52
N GLU A 14 3.76 -16.77 -14.83
CA GLU A 14 4.92 -16.80 -15.70
C GLU A 14 5.48 -15.39 -15.87
N LEU A 15 6.75 -15.20 -15.54
CA LEU A 15 7.47 -13.94 -15.62
C LEU A 15 8.46 -13.98 -16.79
N ALA A 16 8.56 -12.87 -17.53
CA ALA A 16 9.46 -12.76 -18.68
C ALA A 16 10.95 -12.72 -18.28
N ASN A 17 11.24 -12.37 -17.05
CA ASN A 17 12.59 -12.33 -16.49
C ASN A 17 12.54 -12.43 -14.96
N ARG A 18 13.69 -12.43 -14.30
CA ARG A 18 13.85 -12.61 -12.84
C ARG A 18 14.02 -11.30 -12.09
N ILE A 19 13.76 -10.17 -12.75
CA ILE A 19 13.83 -8.84 -12.12
C ILE A 19 12.48 -8.52 -11.47
N VAL A 20 12.50 -8.19 -10.20
CA VAL A 20 11.30 -7.77 -9.47
C VAL A 20 11.49 -6.34 -8.98
N MET A 21 10.54 -5.48 -9.33
CA MET A 21 10.46 -4.15 -8.74
C MET A 21 9.91 -4.26 -7.31
N ALA A 22 10.75 -3.98 -6.32
CA ALA A 22 10.36 -3.97 -4.92
C ALA A 22 9.35 -2.85 -4.61
N PRO A 23 8.45 -3.03 -3.62
CA PRO A 23 7.51 -2.00 -3.21
C PRO A 23 8.25 -0.78 -2.63
N LEU A 24 7.87 0.40 -3.08
CA LEU A 24 8.45 1.67 -2.62
C LEU A 24 7.33 2.68 -2.36
N THR A 25 7.12 3.07 -1.12
CA THR A 25 6.17 4.11 -0.72
C THR A 25 6.61 5.47 -1.26
N ARG A 26 5.78 6.11 -2.10
CA ARG A 26 6.12 7.36 -2.79
C ARG A 26 5.42 8.58 -2.24
N MET A 27 4.32 8.40 -1.51
CA MET A 27 3.49 9.49 -0.96
C MET A 27 3.01 10.46 -2.06
N ARG A 28 2.41 9.94 -3.13
CA ARG A 28 1.96 10.68 -4.31
C ARG A 28 0.47 10.52 -4.61
N ALA A 29 -0.29 9.86 -3.74
CA ALA A 29 -1.73 9.88 -3.80
C ALA A 29 -2.28 11.24 -3.37
N ASP A 30 -3.50 11.56 -3.75
CA ASP A 30 -4.18 12.77 -3.32
C ASP A 30 -4.64 12.71 -1.85
N ASN A 31 -5.41 13.70 -1.41
CA ASN A 31 -5.92 13.76 -0.05
C ASN A 31 -6.94 12.64 0.25
N GLU A 32 -7.69 12.20 -0.76
CA GLU A 32 -8.62 11.07 -0.68
C GLU A 32 -7.93 9.73 -0.90
N ARG A 33 -6.59 9.75 -0.99
CA ARG A 33 -5.73 8.57 -1.17
C ARG A 33 -5.96 7.82 -2.47
N VAL A 34 -6.38 8.54 -3.49
CA VAL A 34 -6.55 8.03 -4.85
C VAL A 34 -5.22 8.13 -5.59
N PRO A 35 -4.70 7.03 -6.18
CA PRO A 35 -3.51 7.11 -7.03
C PRO A 35 -3.80 7.89 -8.31
N GLY A 36 -3.00 8.91 -8.60
CA GLY A 36 -3.18 9.77 -9.76
C GLY A 36 -2.48 9.29 -11.03
N ALA A 37 -2.59 10.07 -12.11
CA ALA A 37 -2.02 9.77 -13.44
C ALA A 37 -0.49 9.53 -13.40
N LEU A 38 0.23 10.21 -12.52
CA LEU A 38 1.67 9.95 -12.32
C LEU A 38 1.97 8.53 -11.82
N ALA A 39 1.01 7.86 -11.16
CA ALA A 39 1.17 6.47 -10.79
C ALA A 39 1.08 5.55 -12.01
N GLN A 40 0.18 5.83 -12.96
CA GLN A 40 0.08 5.09 -14.21
C GLN A 40 1.40 5.17 -14.99
N GLU A 41 1.94 6.38 -15.19
CA GLU A 41 3.23 6.59 -15.85
C GLU A 41 4.37 5.89 -15.11
N TYR A 42 4.47 6.08 -13.81
CA TYR A 42 5.55 5.51 -12.98
C TYR A 42 5.63 4.00 -13.06
N TYR A 43 4.49 3.31 -13.00
CA TYR A 43 4.49 1.84 -13.05
C TYR A 43 4.63 1.32 -14.48
N SER A 44 4.00 1.96 -15.48
CA SER A 44 4.12 1.53 -16.89
C SER A 44 5.53 1.69 -17.44
N GLN A 45 6.28 2.72 -17.05
CA GLN A 45 7.71 2.88 -17.39
C GLN A 45 8.59 1.73 -16.92
N ARG A 46 8.11 0.90 -15.97
CA ARG A 46 8.83 -0.22 -15.37
C ARG A 46 8.26 -1.58 -15.76
N ALA A 47 7.36 -1.60 -16.74
CA ALA A 47 6.66 -2.80 -17.19
C ALA A 47 7.60 -3.88 -17.77
N SER A 48 8.84 -3.54 -18.11
CA SER A 48 9.87 -4.50 -18.54
C SER A 48 10.41 -5.38 -17.40
N ALA A 49 10.15 -5.04 -16.11
CA ALA A 49 10.42 -5.93 -15.00
C ALA A 49 9.53 -7.19 -15.09
N GLY A 50 10.04 -8.34 -14.68
CA GLY A 50 9.26 -9.57 -14.64
C GLY A 50 8.03 -9.46 -13.75
N LEU A 51 8.15 -8.74 -12.62
CA LEU A 51 7.03 -8.46 -11.71
C LEU A 51 7.23 -7.10 -11.04
N ILE A 52 6.13 -6.36 -10.90
CA ILE A 52 6.09 -5.10 -10.14
C ILE A 52 5.26 -5.31 -8.87
N PHE A 53 5.80 -4.92 -7.71
CA PHE A 53 4.99 -4.68 -6.52
C PHE A 53 4.63 -3.19 -6.42
N THR A 54 3.35 -2.91 -6.14
CA THR A 54 2.94 -1.52 -5.86
C THR A 54 3.56 -1.02 -4.58
N GLU A 55 3.55 0.29 -4.38
CA GLU A 55 3.73 0.86 -3.05
C GLU A 55 2.67 0.32 -2.08
N ALA A 56 2.97 0.39 -0.77
CA ALA A 56 2.07 -0.03 0.28
C ALA A 56 0.73 0.70 0.18
N THR A 57 -0.36 -0.06 0.02
CA THR A 57 -1.71 0.41 -0.27
C THR A 57 -2.62 0.03 0.89
N SER A 58 -3.14 1.03 1.61
CA SER A 58 -3.95 0.80 2.81
C SER A 58 -5.28 0.16 2.48
N VAL A 59 -5.68 -0.86 3.25
CA VAL A 59 -6.93 -1.62 3.05
C VAL A 59 -8.13 -1.01 3.74
N SER A 60 -7.92 0.02 4.58
CA SER A 60 -8.96 0.74 5.30
C SER A 60 -8.45 2.10 5.77
N PRO A 61 -9.33 3.07 6.11
CA PRO A 61 -8.93 4.33 6.74
C PRO A 61 -8.10 4.11 8.01
N GLN A 62 -8.46 3.14 8.83
CA GLN A 62 -7.74 2.78 10.06
C GLN A 62 -6.34 2.17 9.80
N GLY A 63 -6.07 1.74 8.57
CA GLY A 63 -4.77 1.20 8.15
C GLY A 63 -3.74 2.25 7.78
N VAL A 64 -4.11 3.53 7.78
CA VAL A 64 -3.25 4.63 7.34
C VAL A 64 -2.29 5.06 8.44
N GLY A 65 -1.03 5.35 8.08
CA GLY A 65 0.00 5.86 9.01
C GLY A 65 1.02 6.77 8.34
N TYR A 66 0.82 7.11 7.07
CA TYR A 66 1.70 8.00 6.29
C TYR A 66 0.88 8.99 5.45
N PRO A 67 1.39 10.20 5.18
CA PRO A 67 0.70 11.13 4.32
C PRO A 67 0.69 10.63 2.87
N ASN A 68 -0.36 10.94 2.13
CA ASN A 68 -0.46 10.73 0.69
C ASN A 68 -0.07 9.32 0.19
N THR A 69 -0.26 8.29 1.03
CA THR A 69 -0.18 6.90 0.60
C THR A 69 -1.53 6.46 0.02
N PRO A 70 -1.56 5.64 -1.01
CA PRO A 70 -2.81 5.23 -1.62
C PRO A 70 -3.61 4.27 -0.75
N GLY A 71 -4.92 4.26 -0.96
CA GLY A 71 -5.87 3.31 -0.40
C GLY A 71 -6.47 2.39 -1.47
N ILE A 72 -7.23 1.39 -1.01
CA ILE A 72 -7.99 0.46 -1.87
C ILE A 72 -9.33 0.05 -1.24
N TRP A 73 -9.90 0.90 -0.41
CA TRP A 73 -11.15 0.64 0.29
C TRP A 73 -12.36 1.38 -0.28
N SER A 74 -12.16 2.40 -1.15
CA SER A 74 -13.25 3.12 -1.83
C SER A 74 -13.37 2.71 -3.29
N GLN A 75 -14.51 3.05 -3.90
CA GLN A 75 -14.75 2.79 -5.31
C GLN A 75 -13.80 3.62 -6.19
N GLU A 76 -13.58 4.89 -5.85
CA GLU A 76 -12.70 5.80 -6.57
C GLU A 76 -11.25 5.29 -6.54
N GLN A 77 -10.78 4.86 -5.37
CA GLN A 77 -9.44 4.27 -5.21
C GLN A 77 -9.30 2.99 -6.05
N THR A 78 -10.30 2.12 -6.01
CA THR A 78 -10.31 0.87 -6.79
C THR A 78 -10.31 1.14 -8.29
N GLN A 79 -11.10 2.10 -8.75
CA GLN A 79 -11.13 2.50 -10.15
C GLN A 79 -9.78 3.07 -10.62
N ALA A 80 -9.17 3.95 -9.84
CA ALA A 80 -7.87 4.50 -10.15
C ALA A 80 -6.76 3.42 -10.18
N TRP A 81 -6.80 2.44 -9.28
CA TRP A 81 -5.91 1.29 -9.33
C TRP A 81 -6.15 0.41 -10.57
N ALA A 82 -7.42 0.25 -11.01
CA ALA A 82 -7.72 -0.46 -12.24
C ALA A 82 -7.07 0.22 -13.47
N GLU A 83 -7.07 1.55 -13.52
CA GLU A 83 -6.39 2.31 -14.57
C GLU A 83 -4.87 2.13 -14.53
N VAL A 84 -4.26 2.18 -13.33
CA VAL A 84 -2.82 1.93 -13.15
C VAL A 84 -2.44 0.52 -13.63
N THR A 85 -3.20 -0.49 -13.21
CA THR A 85 -2.91 -1.88 -13.59
C THR A 85 -3.14 -2.11 -15.08
N ALA A 86 -4.17 -1.50 -15.67
CA ALA A 86 -4.41 -1.56 -17.11
C ALA A 86 -3.24 -0.97 -17.92
N ALA A 87 -2.70 0.18 -17.50
CA ALA A 87 -1.54 0.80 -18.16
C ALA A 87 -0.30 -0.11 -18.12
N VAL A 88 -0.05 -0.77 -16.98
CA VAL A 88 1.07 -1.73 -16.86
C VAL A 88 0.84 -2.96 -17.75
N HIS A 89 -0.38 -3.51 -17.75
CA HIS A 89 -0.71 -4.67 -18.59
C HIS A 89 -0.62 -4.35 -20.09
N GLN A 90 -1.07 -3.17 -20.53
CA GLN A 90 -0.94 -2.69 -21.91
C GLN A 90 0.55 -2.56 -22.32
N ALA A 91 1.42 -2.19 -21.39
CA ALA A 91 2.87 -2.18 -21.60
C ALA A 91 3.53 -3.57 -21.50
N GLY A 92 2.76 -4.65 -21.37
CA GLY A 92 3.24 -6.04 -21.29
C GLY A 92 3.74 -6.47 -19.90
N GLY A 93 3.63 -5.62 -18.89
CA GLY A 93 4.10 -5.89 -17.53
C GLY A 93 3.11 -6.67 -16.66
N LYS A 94 3.59 -7.15 -15.54
CA LYS A 94 2.80 -7.80 -14.49
C LYS A 94 2.95 -7.02 -13.18
N ILE A 95 1.84 -6.79 -12.51
CA ILE A 95 1.79 -5.97 -11.28
C ILE A 95 0.91 -6.65 -10.22
N VAL A 96 1.36 -6.59 -8.97
CA VAL A 96 0.60 -7.04 -7.79
C VAL A 96 0.58 -5.94 -6.73
N SER A 97 -0.52 -5.83 -6.01
CA SER A 97 -0.67 -4.82 -4.97
C SER A 97 -0.09 -5.31 -3.65
N GLN A 98 0.72 -4.46 -2.97
CA GLN A 98 1.11 -4.66 -1.59
C GLN A 98 0.02 -4.10 -0.67
N LEU A 99 -0.83 -4.98 -0.15
CA LEU A 99 -1.86 -4.60 0.82
C LEU A 99 -1.23 -4.29 2.17
N TRP A 100 -1.70 -3.21 2.82
CA TRP A 100 -1.05 -2.68 4.01
C TRP A 100 -2.05 -2.24 5.08
N HIS A 101 -1.67 -2.44 6.33
CA HIS A 101 -2.31 -1.88 7.51
C HIS A 101 -1.22 -1.61 8.55
N VAL A 102 -0.97 -0.35 8.89
CA VAL A 102 0.13 0.01 9.79
C VAL A 102 -0.13 -0.35 11.26
N GLY A 103 -1.37 -0.72 11.58
CA GLY A 103 -1.75 -1.09 12.95
C GLY A 103 -1.46 0.04 13.93
N ARG A 104 -0.63 -0.26 14.93
CA ARG A 104 -0.28 0.71 15.98
C ARG A 104 0.72 1.80 15.54
N ILE A 105 1.34 1.68 14.38
CA ILE A 105 2.33 2.63 13.87
C ILE A 105 1.61 3.74 13.10
N SER A 106 0.78 4.52 13.77
CA SER A 106 0.03 5.64 13.20
C SER A 106 -0.16 6.76 14.23
N ASP A 107 -0.83 7.83 13.84
CA ASP A 107 -1.19 8.97 14.67
C ASP A 107 -2.63 9.38 14.38
N PRO A 108 -3.40 9.91 15.37
CA PRO A 108 -4.74 10.43 15.15
C PRO A 108 -4.85 11.45 14.01
N LEU A 109 -3.76 12.15 13.67
CA LEU A 109 -3.71 13.05 12.51
C LEU A 109 -4.06 12.38 11.18
N TYR A 110 -3.75 11.08 11.06
CA TYR A 110 -4.05 10.28 9.84
C TYR A 110 -5.38 9.54 9.93
N LEU A 111 -6.06 9.59 11.07
CA LEU A 111 -7.20 8.75 11.43
C LEU A 111 -8.41 9.58 11.87
N ASP A 112 -8.55 10.79 11.36
CA ASP A 112 -9.65 11.72 11.69
C ASP A 112 -9.85 11.93 13.21
N GLY A 113 -8.74 11.97 13.96
CA GLY A 113 -8.73 12.11 15.42
C GLY A 113 -8.88 10.78 16.18
N GLU A 114 -9.19 9.69 15.49
CA GLU A 114 -9.31 8.36 16.09
C GLU A 114 -7.96 7.77 16.50
N ARG A 115 -7.97 6.92 17.51
CA ARG A 115 -6.75 6.22 17.94
C ARG A 115 -6.45 5.05 17.01
N PRO A 116 -5.17 4.84 16.66
CA PRO A 116 -4.76 3.66 15.91
C PRO A 116 -5.15 2.37 16.64
N VAL A 117 -5.48 1.31 15.88
CA VAL A 117 -5.91 0.02 16.43
C VAL A 117 -4.76 -0.97 16.55
N ALA A 118 -4.84 -1.84 17.55
CA ALA A 118 -3.93 -2.95 17.73
C ALA A 118 -4.59 -4.04 18.61
N PRO A 119 -4.10 -5.28 18.58
CA PRO A 119 -4.59 -6.35 19.46
C PRO A 119 -4.41 -6.04 20.95
N SER A 120 -3.38 -5.27 21.32
CA SER A 120 -3.10 -4.83 22.67
C SER A 120 -2.91 -3.34 22.77
N ALA A 121 -3.28 -2.71 23.90
CA ALA A 121 -3.16 -1.26 24.14
C ALA A 121 -1.74 -0.80 24.52
N ILE A 122 -0.72 -1.43 23.97
CA ILE A 122 0.68 -1.12 24.25
C ILE A 122 1.19 -0.15 23.18
N ALA A 123 1.73 1.01 23.60
CA ALA A 123 2.42 1.92 22.70
C ALA A 123 3.73 1.30 22.23
N PRO A 124 4.07 1.36 20.94
CA PRO A 124 5.41 1.03 20.50
C PRO A 124 6.41 2.09 20.97
N GLU A 125 7.65 1.71 21.15
CA GLU A 125 8.72 2.66 21.38
C GLU A 125 9.02 3.46 20.10
N GLY A 126 9.39 4.74 20.25
CA GLY A 126 9.81 5.60 19.15
C GLY A 126 8.80 6.71 18.80
N PHE A 127 8.92 7.21 17.59
CA PHE A 127 8.18 8.37 17.11
C PHE A 127 7.40 8.04 15.84
N VAL A 128 6.29 8.74 15.63
CA VAL A 128 5.50 8.61 14.40
C VAL A 128 6.31 9.11 13.21
N SER A 129 6.41 8.29 12.18
CA SER A 129 7.14 8.64 10.96
C SER A 129 6.51 9.85 10.25
N VAL A 130 7.36 10.66 9.63
CA VAL A 130 7.00 11.81 8.76
C VAL A 130 6.13 12.89 9.37
N ILE A 131 5.81 12.85 10.67
CA ILE A 131 5.20 13.98 11.40
C ILE A 131 6.32 14.89 11.91
N ARG A 132 6.16 16.20 11.71
CA ARG A 132 7.09 17.23 12.23
C ARG A 132 6.29 18.31 12.96
N PRO A 133 6.74 18.76 14.19
CA PRO A 133 7.83 18.16 14.97
C PRO A 133 7.54 16.70 15.33
N GLN A 134 8.55 15.91 15.60
CA GLN A 134 8.41 14.50 15.96
C GLN A 134 7.47 14.34 17.17
N LYS A 135 6.52 13.43 17.04
CA LYS A 135 5.59 13.08 18.13
C LYS A 135 5.87 11.66 18.62
N PRO A 136 5.93 11.41 19.94
CA PRO A 136 5.99 10.06 20.45
C PRO A 136 4.73 9.29 20.08
N MET A 137 4.86 7.98 19.91
CA MET A 137 3.70 7.13 19.66
C MET A 137 2.78 7.08 20.89
N LEU A 138 1.47 7.12 20.67
CA LEU A 138 0.49 7.14 21.75
C LEU A 138 0.08 5.74 22.19
N PRO A 139 -0.28 5.54 23.50
CA PRO A 139 -1.02 4.36 23.94
C PRO A 139 -2.37 4.24 23.23
N ARG A 140 -2.85 3.04 22.94
CA ARG A 140 -3.89 2.79 21.96
C ARG A 140 -5.20 2.26 22.51
N GLY A 141 -6.28 2.40 21.69
CA GLY A 141 -7.52 1.68 21.89
C GLY A 141 -7.37 0.18 21.59
N ARG A 142 -8.08 -0.66 22.33
CA ARG A 142 -8.16 -2.10 22.06
C ARG A 142 -9.04 -2.32 20.83
N TRP A 143 -8.53 -3.04 19.82
CA TRP A 143 -9.36 -3.44 18.69
C TRP A 143 -10.57 -4.27 19.20
N LYS A 144 -11.77 -3.90 18.78
CA LYS A 144 -12.97 -4.70 19.00
C LYS A 144 -13.42 -5.23 17.65
N PRO A 145 -13.59 -6.55 17.48
CA PRO A 145 -14.16 -7.09 16.25
C PRO A 145 -15.50 -6.43 15.98
N THR A 146 -15.72 -5.93 14.78
CA THR A 146 -17.06 -5.57 14.32
C THR A 146 -17.87 -6.87 14.25
N LYS A 147 -19.07 -6.88 14.84
CA LYS A 147 -19.99 -8.01 14.64
C LYS A 147 -20.27 -8.13 13.15
N SER A 148 -20.06 -9.31 12.59
CA SER A 148 -20.50 -9.59 11.22
C SER A 148 -21.98 -9.26 11.10
N PRO A 149 -22.43 -8.54 10.06
CA PRO A 149 -23.86 -8.35 9.82
C PRO A 149 -24.45 -9.74 9.51
N GLY A 150 -25.20 -10.32 10.44
CA GLY A 150 -25.92 -11.57 10.23
C GLY A 150 -25.59 -12.71 11.18
N SER A 151 -25.47 -12.46 12.49
CA SER A 151 -25.60 -13.50 13.53
C SER A 151 -26.71 -13.12 14.51
#